data_9cb26f266296d7efdb72fdf193c87bcd
#
_entry.id   9cb26f266296d7efdb72fdf193c87bcd
#
_cell.length_a   1.000
_cell.length_b   1.000
_cell.length_c   1.000
_cell.angle_alpha   90.00
_cell.angle_beta   90.00
_cell.angle_gamma   90.00
#
_symmetry.space_group_name_H-M   'P 1'
#
loop_
_entity.id
_entity.type
_entity.pdbx_description
1 polymer ?
#
loop_
_entity_poly.entity_id
_entity_poly.type
_entity_poly.pdbx_seq_one_letter_code
_entity_poly.pdbx_strand_id
1 'polypeptide(L)'
;NTDFFGAVDGLDMTLQYQGKNENRDAKKQNGDGFGTSLSYDFGGSDFSVIGAYASSDRTNDQNLQTRGEGKKAEGWATGLKYDANDIYLATIYSETRNMAPISGGFANKAQNFEVVAQYQFDFGLRPSLGYVQSKGKDIEGIGDEDIVKYIDVGATYYFNKNMSAFVDYKINQIDDDNKLGVSSDDIVALGMTYQF
;
A
#
# COMPACT_ATOMS: atom_id res chain seq x y z
N ASN A 1 20.39 -2.76 -0.14
CA ASN A 1 21.69 -3.03 -0.65
C ASN A 1 21.59 -3.95 -1.87
N THR A 2 22.01 -3.50 -3.00
CA THR A 2 21.89 -4.21 -4.28
C THR A 2 22.79 -5.44 -4.33
N ASP A 3 22.34 -6.48 -5.02
CA ASP A 3 23.07 -7.74 -5.30
C ASP A 3 23.53 -8.49 -4.04
N PHE A 4 22.88 -8.25 -2.91
CA PHE A 4 23.20 -8.86 -1.63
C PHE A 4 24.71 -8.90 -1.35
N PHE A 5 25.35 -7.72 -1.39
CA PHE A 5 26.81 -7.53 -1.27
C PHE A 5 27.62 -8.16 -2.43
N GLY A 6 27.02 -8.30 -3.61
CA GLY A 6 27.65 -8.97 -4.75
C GLY A 6 27.64 -10.51 -4.70
N ALA A 7 26.89 -11.11 -3.77
CA ALA A 7 26.82 -12.55 -3.62
C ALA A 7 25.70 -13.19 -4.47
N VAL A 8 24.61 -12.45 -4.71
CA VAL A 8 23.45 -12.90 -5.51
C VAL A 8 22.94 -11.75 -6.34
N ASP A 9 23.13 -11.82 -7.65
CA ASP A 9 22.65 -10.81 -8.59
C ASP A 9 21.12 -10.72 -8.52
N GLY A 10 20.60 -9.47 -8.50
CA GLY A 10 19.17 -9.19 -8.46
C GLY A 10 18.51 -9.33 -7.10
N LEU A 11 19.25 -9.74 -6.05
CA LEU A 11 18.71 -9.82 -4.68
C LEU A 11 19.02 -8.56 -3.89
N ASP A 12 17.97 -7.86 -3.47
CA ASP A 12 18.06 -6.72 -2.55
C ASP A 12 17.49 -7.05 -1.19
N MET A 13 18.14 -6.57 -0.13
CA MET A 13 17.67 -6.67 1.24
C MET A 13 17.71 -5.32 1.92
N THR A 14 16.63 -4.98 2.64
CA THR A 14 16.56 -3.82 3.51
C THR A 14 16.29 -4.23 4.95
N LEU A 15 17.03 -3.65 5.88
CA LEU A 15 16.78 -3.74 7.31
C LEU A 15 16.52 -2.33 7.85
N GLN A 16 15.48 -2.18 8.67
CA GLN A 16 15.08 -0.90 9.25
C GLN A 16 14.88 -1.03 10.75
N TYR A 17 15.27 0.01 11.46
CA TYR A 17 14.92 0.23 12.86
C TYR A 17 14.17 1.55 12.98
N GLN A 18 13.10 1.55 13.78
CA GLN A 18 12.30 2.73 14.09
C GLN A 18 12.31 2.95 15.59
N GLY A 19 12.84 4.07 16.04
CA GLY A 19 12.75 4.48 17.43
C GLY A 19 11.34 4.94 17.82
N LYS A 20 11.00 4.81 19.08
CA LYS A 20 9.70 5.21 19.62
C LYS A 20 9.43 6.70 19.48
N ASN A 21 8.16 7.07 19.29
CA ASN A 21 7.67 8.43 19.24
C ASN A 21 6.27 8.51 19.88
N GLU A 22 6.23 8.96 21.12
CA GLU A 22 5.04 8.95 21.98
C GLU A 22 4.39 10.34 22.17
N ASN A 23 5.04 11.42 21.70
CA ASN A 23 4.60 12.79 21.93
C ASN A 23 3.64 13.31 20.83
N ARG A 24 2.61 12.52 20.47
CA ARG A 24 1.65 12.83 19.39
C ARG A 24 0.27 12.29 19.73
N ASP A 25 -0.70 12.55 18.84
CA ASP A 25 -1.98 11.84 18.82
C ASP A 25 -1.75 10.31 18.73
N ALA A 26 -2.52 9.51 19.48
CA ALA A 26 -2.35 8.06 19.58
C ALA A 26 -2.25 7.34 18.23
N LYS A 27 -3.02 7.79 17.22
CA LYS A 27 -2.95 7.22 15.86
C LYS A 27 -1.65 7.53 15.11
N LYS A 28 -0.87 8.47 15.60
CA LYS A 28 0.41 8.89 15.01
C LYS A 28 1.62 8.50 15.87
N GLN A 29 1.38 7.86 17.01
CA GLN A 29 2.43 7.34 17.88
C GLN A 29 2.97 6.01 17.37
N ASN A 30 4.16 5.66 17.82
CA ASN A 30 4.73 4.31 17.69
C ASN A 30 5.70 4.04 18.85
N GLY A 31 5.80 2.78 19.23
CA GLY A 31 6.91 2.26 20.05
C GLY A 31 8.12 1.93 19.17
N ASP A 32 9.11 1.29 19.77
CA ASP A 32 10.27 0.77 19.03
C ASP A 32 9.84 -0.32 18.05
N GLY A 33 10.47 -0.34 16.89
CA GLY A 33 10.11 -1.28 15.84
C GLY A 33 11.26 -1.63 14.91
N PHE A 34 11.06 -2.68 14.16
CA PHE A 34 11.96 -3.11 13.10
C PHE A 34 11.17 -3.51 11.86
N GLY A 35 11.85 -3.47 10.72
CA GLY A 35 11.32 -3.95 9.45
C GLY A 35 12.42 -4.60 8.62
N THR A 36 12.02 -5.50 7.75
CA THR A 36 12.88 -6.11 6.75
C THR A 36 12.12 -6.30 5.45
N SER A 37 12.81 -6.18 4.33
CA SER A 37 12.30 -6.58 3.03
C SER A 37 13.37 -7.30 2.22
N LEU A 38 12.93 -8.22 1.38
CA LEU A 38 13.71 -8.88 0.37
C LEU A 38 13.00 -8.70 -0.97
N SER A 39 13.74 -8.28 -1.99
CA SER A 39 13.26 -8.30 -3.38
C SER A 39 14.23 -9.07 -4.26
N TYR A 40 13.71 -9.73 -5.26
CA TYR A 40 14.50 -10.48 -6.22
C TYR A 40 14.02 -10.20 -7.64
N ASP A 41 14.95 -9.71 -8.45
CA ASP A 41 14.77 -9.56 -9.88
C ASP A 41 15.30 -10.81 -10.57
N PHE A 42 14.41 -11.53 -11.26
CA PHE A 42 14.77 -12.74 -11.97
C PHE A 42 15.60 -12.41 -13.21
N GLY A 43 16.91 -12.50 -13.09
CA GLY A 43 17.85 -12.19 -14.17
C GLY A 43 17.48 -12.88 -15.48
N GLY A 44 17.39 -12.13 -16.58
CA GLY A 44 16.94 -12.64 -17.88
C GLY A 44 15.42 -12.77 -18.04
N SER A 45 14.63 -12.41 -17.04
CA SER A 45 13.18 -12.26 -17.14
C SER A 45 12.78 -10.86 -16.65
N ASP A 46 11.61 -10.40 -17.07
CA ASP A 46 11.08 -9.09 -16.73
C ASP A 46 10.21 -9.13 -15.45
N PHE A 47 10.39 -10.18 -14.65
CA PHE A 47 9.66 -10.40 -13.40
C PHE A 47 10.51 -10.07 -12.19
N SER A 48 9.87 -9.50 -11.17
CA SER A 48 10.44 -9.37 -9.83
C SER A 48 9.43 -9.72 -8.75
N VAL A 49 9.93 -10.18 -7.60
CA VAL A 49 9.12 -10.52 -6.43
C VAL A 49 9.66 -9.78 -5.21
N ILE A 50 8.77 -9.41 -4.31
CA ILE A 50 9.11 -8.78 -3.03
C ILE A 50 8.37 -9.47 -1.89
N GLY A 51 9.06 -9.59 -0.74
CA GLY A 51 8.47 -9.93 0.54
C GLY A 51 8.94 -8.96 1.61
N ALA A 52 8.07 -8.55 2.51
CA ALA A 52 8.40 -7.62 3.58
C ALA A 52 7.69 -8.01 4.89
N TYR A 53 8.32 -7.68 6.02
CA TYR A 53 7.75 -7.80 7.34
C TYR A 53 8.17 -6.61 8.19
N ALA A 54 7.24 -6.08 9.00
CA ALA A 54 7.51 -5.04 9.98
C ALA A 54 6.74 -5.31 11.28
N SER A 55 7.34 -4.95 12.40
CA SER A 55 6.72 -5.03 13.72
C SER A 55 7.20 -3.88 14.59
N SER A 56 6.28 -3.26 15.34
CA SER A 56 6.60 -2.25 16.34
C SER A 56 5.78 -2.46 17.60
N ASP A 57 6.31 -2.04 18.73
CA ASP A 57 5.55 -1.99 19.96
C ASP A 57 4.48 -0.89 19.88
N ARG A 58 3.33 -1.13 20.48
CA ARG A 58 2.29 -0.12 20.63
C ARG A 58 2.48 0.66 21.92
N THR A 59 2.16 1.94 21.87
CA THR A 59 2.22 2.81 23.03
C THR A 59 1.05 2.55 24.00
N ASN A 60 1.15 3.05 25.21
CA ASN A 60 0.06 2.96 26.18
C ASN A 60 -1.22 3.66 25.65
N ASP A 61 -1.09 4.81 25.02
CA ASP A 61 -2.22 5.57 24.45
C ASP A 61 -2.90 4.82 23.30
N GLN A 62 -2.15 4.08 22.51
CA GLN A 62 -2.70 3.20 21.48
C GLN A 62 -3.48 2.02 22.08
N ASN A 63 -3.01 1.47 23.19
CA ASN A 63 -3.69 0.37 23.89
C ASN A 63 -4.97 0.82 24.63
N LEU A 64 -5.13 2.11 24.90
CA LEU A 64 -6.33 2.68 25.51
C LEU A 64 -7.43 3.01 24.49
N GLN A 65 -7.18 2.82 23.18
CA GLN A 65 -8.21 3.02 22.17
C GLN A 65 -9.33 1.98 22.29
N THR A 66 -10.52 2.34 21.84
CA THR A 66 -11.72 1.48 21.93
C THR A 66 -11.63 0.26 21.01
N ARG A 67 -10.81 0.34 19.96
CA ARG A 67 -10.62 -0.71 18.96
C ARG A 67 -9.15 -0.97 18.69
N GLY A 68 -8.83 -2.22 18.37
CA GLY A 68 -7.48 -2.68 18.14
C GLY A 68 -6.76 -3.02 19.45
N GLU A 69 -6.89 -4.24 19.91
CA GLU A 69 -6.23 -4.74 21.11
C GLU A 69 -4.89 -5.38 20.79
N GLY A 70 -3.95 -5.30 21.74
CA GLY A 70 -2.65 -5.97 21.66
C GLY A 70 -1.48 -5.02 21.76
N LYS A 71 -0.33 -5.59 22.15
CA LYS A 71 0.90 -4.83 22.46
C LYS A 71 1.77 -4.53 21.24
N LYS A 72 1.44 -5.12 20.08
CA LYS A 72 2.22 -4.97 18.86
C LYS A 72 1.35 -4.53 17.69
N ALA A 73 1.96 -3.72 16.84
CA ALA A 73 1.50 -3.43 15.48
C ALA A 73 2.45 -4.13 14.53
N GLU A 74 1.94 -4.98 13.66
CA GLU A 74 2.77 -5.80 12.76
C GLU A 74 2.10 -6.01 11.42
N GLY A 75 2.92 -6.23 10.38
CA GLY A 75 2.42 -6.50 9.05
C GLY A 75 3.44 -7.23 8.21
N TRP A 76 2.92 -7.94 7.24
CA TRP A 76 3.72 -8.56 6.19
C TRP A 76 3.09 -8.28 4.83
N ALA A 77 3.90 -8.29 3.80
CA ALA A 77 3.47 -8.09 2.43
C ALA A 77 4.26 -8.99 1.48
N THR A 78 3.63 -9.35 0.37
CA THR A 78 4.29 -9.96 -0.78
C THR A 78 3.75 -9.35 -2.07
N GLY A 79 4.60 -9.23 -3.07
CA GLY A 79 4.21 -8.64 -4.35
C GLY A 79 4.95 -9.27 -5.51
N LEU A 80 4.34 -9.18 -6.68
CA LEU A 80 4.88 -9.62 -7.96
C LEU A 80 4.75 -8.47 -8.96
N LYS A 81 5.80 -8.25 -9.75
CA LYS A 81 5.84 -7.23 -10.82
C LYS A 81 6.33 -7.87 -12.12
N TYR A 82 5.74 -7.42 -13.22
CA TYR A 82 6.20 -7.58 -14.59
C TYR A 82 6.34 -6.21 -15.24
N ASP A 83 7.48 -5.93 -15.87
CA ASP A 83 7.77 -4.61 -16.44
C ASP A 83 8.62 -4.76 -17.71
N ALA A 84 7.96 -5.01 -18.84
CA ALA A 84 8.59 -5.10 -20.15
C ALA A 84 7.57 -5.01 -21.28
N ASN A 85 8.06 -4.84 -22.51
CA ASN A 85 7.25 -4.79 -23.74
C ASN A 85 6.12 -3.76 -23.66
N ASP A 86 6.42 -2.59 -23.05
CA ASP A 86 5.46 -1.50 -22.82
C ASP A 86 4.31 -1.87 -21.86
N ILE A 87 4.37 -3.03 -21.25
CA ILE A 87 3.39 -3.52 -20.28
C ILE A 87 3.99 -3.44 -18.87
N TYR A 88 3.25 -2.84 -17.95
CA TYR A 88 3.51 -2.89 -16.52
C TYR A 88 2.34 -3.56 -15.81
N LEU A 89 2.64 -4.65 -15.09
CA LEU A 89 1.68 -5.34 -14.23
C LEU A 89 2.29 -5.47 -12.84
N ALA A 90 1.53 -5.13 -11.82
CA ALA A 90 1.97 -5.35 -10.45
C ALA A 90 0.78 -5.78 -9.58
N THR A 91 1.06 -6.65 -8.61
CA THR A 91 0.11 -7.02 -7.58
C THR A 91 0.81 -7.14 -6.24
N ILE A 92 0.10 -6.74 -5.19
CA ILE A 92 0.57 -6.87 -3.81
C ILE A 92 -0.56 -7.42 -2.94
N TYR A 93 -0.22 -8.30 -2.03
CA TYR A 93 -1.07 -8.73 -0.93
C TYR A 93 -0.37 -8.49 0.39
N SER A 94 -1.09 -7.93 1.36
CA SER A 94 -0.55 -7.75 2.70
C SER A 94 -1.60 -7.99 3.78
N GLU A 95 -1.12 -8.38 4.95
CA GLU A 95 -1.92 -8.39 6.17
C GLU A 95 -1.24 -7.52 7.22
N THR A 96 -2.04 -6.74 7.93
CA THR A 96 -1.58 -5.92 9.04
C THR A 96 -2.41 -6.17 10.29
N ARG A 97 -1.78 -6.05 11.45
CA ARG A 97 -2.44 -6.10 12.76
C ARG A 97 -2.19 -4.81 13.50
N ASN A 98 -3.27 -4.19 13.98
CA ASN A 98 -3.21 -2.94 14.76
C ASN A 98 -2.46 -1.80 14.07
N MET A 99 -2.42 -1.78 12.73
CA MET A 99 -1.75 -0.74 11.93
C MET A 99 -2.72 0.14 11.15
N ALA A 100 -3.85 -0.41 10.69
CA ALA A 100 -4.83 0.32 9.89
C ALA A 100 -5.71 1.19 10.80
N PRO A 101 -5.61 2.53 10.75
CA PRO A 101 -6.41 3.42 11.59
C PRO A 101 -7.86 3.45 11.09
N ILE A 102 -8.80 3.32 12.02
CA ILE A 102 -10.24 3.42 11.80
C ILE A 102 -10.87 4.35 12.84
N SER A 103 -12.17 4.57 12.76
CA SER A 103 -12.91 5.28 13.80
C SER A 103 -12.78 4.51 15.13
N GLY A 104 -12.39 5.20 16.20
CA GLY A 104 -12.24 4.61 17.55
C GLY A 104 -10.93 3.84 17.80
N GLY A 105 -9.99 3.79 16.85
CA GLY A 105 -8.68 3.12 17.07
C GLY A 105 -8.08 2.53 15.80
N PHE A 106 -7.82 1.24 15.83
CA PHE A 106 -7.19 0.49 14.74
C PHE A 106 -7.99 -0.77 14.44
N ALA A 107 -8.00 -1.22 13.21
CA ALA A 107 -8.48 -2.55 12.88
C ALA A 107 -7.56 -3.62 13.49
N ASN A 108 -8.11 -4.62 14.14
CA ASN A 108 -7.35 -5.74 14.72
C ASN A 108 -6.50 -6.43 13.65
N LYS A 109 -7.11 -6.64 12.49
CA LYS A 109 -6.47 -7.15 11.30
C LYS A 109 -6.99 -6.38 10.10
N ALA A 110 -6.13 -6.06 9.13
CA ALA A 110 -6.55 -5.60 7.81
C ALA A 110 -5.87 -6.47 6.75
N GLN A 111 -6.66 -6.89 5.76
CA GLN A 111 -6.21 -7.60 4.57
C GLN A 111 -6.25 -6.62 3.41
N ASN A 112 -5.13 -6.48 2.71
CA ASN A 112 -5.00 -5.54 1.61
C ASN A 112 -4.63 -6.30 0.34
N PHE A 113 -5.33 -5.99 -0.73
CA PHE A 113 -5.04 -6.51 -2.06
C PHE A 113 -5.04 -5.35 -3.06
N GLU A 114 -3.99 -5.27 -3.85
CA GLU A 114 -3.84 -4.28 -4.89
C GLU A 114 -3.35 -4.94 -6.16
N VAL A 115 -3.86 -4.50 -7.30
CA VAL A 115 -3.40 -4.90 -8.61
C VAL A 115 -3.48 -3.71 -9.56
N VAL A 116 -2.50 -3.59 -10.45
CA VAL A 116 -2.47 -2.55 -11.48
C VAL A 116 -1.96 -3.13 -12.79
N ALA A 117 -2.56 -2.67 -13.89
CA ALA A 117 -2.11 -2.92 -15.24
C ALA A 117 -1.97 -1.58 -15.99
N GLN A 118 -0.86 -1.41 -16.71
CA GLN A 118 -0.61 -0.23 -17.55
C GLN A 118 -0.02 -0.67 -18.88
N TYR A 119 -0.27 0.13 -19.90
CA TYR A 119 0.34 -0.03 -21.21
C TYR A 119 0.89 1.32 -21.71
N GLN A 120 2.14 1.35 -22.17
CA GLN A 120 2.77 2.54 -22.72
C GLN A 120 2.67 2.55 -24.24
N PHE A 121 1.92 3.48 -24.81
CA PHE A 121 1.90 3.70 -26.24
C PHE A 121 3.08 4.56 -26.70
N ASP A 122 3.60 4.30 -27.90
CA ASP A 122 4.72 5.05 -28.50
C ASP A 122 4.45 6.54 -28.64
N PHE A 123 3.19 6.94 -28.78
CA PHE A 123 2.81 8.37 -28.88
C PHE A 123 2.68 9.08 -27.51
N GLY A 124 3.10 8.44 -26.42
CA GLY A 124 3.19 9.05 -25.11
C GLY A 124 2.00 8.85 -24.18
N LEU A 125 0.95 8.14 -24.60
CA LEU A 125 -0.20 7.81 -23.73
C LEU A 125 0.09 6.54 -22.92
N ARG A 126 -0.22 6.57 -21.61
CA ARG A 126 -0.18 5.42 -20.70
C ARG A 126 -1.51 5.29 -19.96
N PRO A 127 -2.48 4.52 -20.46
CA PRO A 127 -3.65 4.13 -19.68
C PRO A 127 -3.27 3.21 -18.53
N SER A 128 -4.06 3.26 -17.46
CA SER A 128 -3.94 2.43 -16.28
C SER A 128 -5.30 1.91 -15.82
N LEU A 129 -5.31 0.68 -15.33
CA LEU A 129 -6.44 0.07 -14.65
C LEU A 129 -5.93 -0.55 -13.36
N GLY A 130 -6.54 -0.18 -12.23
CA GLY A 130 -6.20 -0.67 -10.92
C GLY A 130 -7.40 -1.15 -10.13
N TYR A 131 -7.14 -2.00 -9.14
CA TYR A 131 -8.09 -2.36 -8.10
C TYR A 131 -7.38 -2.34 -6.76
N VAL A 132 -8.00 -1.72 -5.77
CA VAL A 132 -7.48 -1.62 -4.40
C VAL A 132 -8.59 -2.02 -3.43
N GLN A 133 -8.26 -2.94 -2.51
CA GLN A 133 -9.11 -3.29 -1.39
C GLN A 133 -8.29 -3.38 -0.11
N SER A 134 -8.79 -2.74 0.94
CA SER A 134 -8.36 -2.94 2.33
C SER A 134 -9.58 -3.29 3.15
N LYS A 135 -9.62 -4.52 3.68
CA LYS A 135 -10.73 -5.03 4.50
C LYS A 135 -10.28 -5.23 5.93
N GLY A 136 -10.91 -4.48 6.85
CA GLY A 136 -10.77 -4.71 8.27
C GLY A 136 -11.50 -5.96 8.68
N LYS A 137 -10.87 -6.77 9.51
CA LYS A 137 -11.39 -8.04 10.02
C LYS A 137 -11.48 -7.99 11.53
N ASP A 138 -12.50 -8.66 12.07
CA ASP A 138 -12.71 -8.82 13.49
C ASP A 138 -12.70 -7.51 14.29
N ILE A 139 -13.27 -6.43 13.69
CA ILE A 139 -13.31 -5.11 14.32
C ILE A 139 -14.32 -5.14 15.48
N GLU A 140 -13.90 -4.71 16.68
CA GLU A 140 -14.73 -4.73 17.88
C GLU A 140 -16.05 -3.94 17.66
N GLY A 141 -17.17 -4.64 17.87
CA GLY A 141 -18.52 -4.08 17.76
C GLY A 141 -19.00 -3.83 16.32
N ILE A 142 -18.22 -4.21 15.32
CA ILE A 142 -18.53 -4.01 13.89
C ILE A 142 -18.47 -5.34 13.12
N GLY A 143 -17.40 -6.11 13.28
CA GLY A 143 -17.10 -7.29 12.47
C GLY A 143 -16.17 -6.98 11.30
N ASP A 144 -16.47 -7.54 10.14
CA ASP A 144 -15.69 -7.34 8.90
C ASP A 144 -16.26 -6.21 8.06
N GLU A 145 -15.44 -5.21 7.74
CA GLU A 145 -15.85 -4.07 6.91
C GLU A 145 -14.75 -3.62 5.96
N ASP A 146 -15.13 -3.14 4.78
CA ASP A 146 -14.19 -2.54 3.84
C ASP A 146 -13.75 -1.14 4.37
N ILE A 147 -12.43 -0.94 4.49
CA ILE A 147 -11.82 0.34 4.86
C ILE A 147 -11.57 1.19 3.61
N VAL A 148 -11.12 0.53 2.54
CA VAL A 148 -10.88 1.09 1.22
C VAL A 148 -11.28 0.04 0.20
N LYS A 149 -12.01 0.44 -0.86
CA LYS A 149 -12.33 -0.45 -1.96
C LYS A 149 -12.72 0.37 -3.19
N TYR A 150 -11.93 0.28 -4.24
CA TYR A 150 -12.21 1.02 -5.48
C TYR A 150 -11.55 0.38 -6.70
N ILE A 151 -12.12 0.68 -7.87
CA ILE A 151 -11.49 0.50 -9.17
C ILE A 151 -10.92 1.85 -9.58
N ASP A 152 -9.70 1.85 -10.09
CA ASP A 152 -9.01 3.05 -10.56
C ASP A 152 -8.80 2.97 -12.07
N VAL A 153 -9.32 3.96 -12.80
CA VAL A 153 -9.17 4.07 -14.25
C VAL A 153 -8.47 5.38 -14.55
N GLY A 154 -7.24 5.28 -15.02
CA GLY A 154 -6.41 6.44 -15.23
C GLY A 154 -5.77 6.48 -16.61
N ALA A 155 -5.23 7.64 -16.96
CA ALA A 155 -4.36 7.81 -18.10
C ALA A 155 -3.36 8.93 -17.85
N THR A 156 -2.10 8.67 -18.17
CA THR A 156 -1.04 9.68 -18.18
C THR A 156 -0.60 9.93 -19.62
N TYR A 157 -0.45 11.20 -20.00
CA TYR A 157 0.12 11.58 -21.27
C TYR A 157 1.47 12.29 -21.06
N TYR A 158 2.52 11.73 -21.63
CA TYR A 158 3.89 12.27 -21.61
C TYR A 158 4.10 13.14 -22.83
N PHE A 159 4.15 14.46 -22.65
CA PHE A 159 4.48 15.42 -23.72
C PHE A 159 5.94 15.31 -24.13
N ASN A 160 6.80 15.05 -23.16
CA ASN A 160 8.23 14.81 -23.30
C ASN A 160 8.77 14.20 -21.99
N LYS A 161 10.09 13.96 -21.91
CA LYS A 161 10.74 13.40 -20.70
C LYS A 161 10.59 14.23 -19.42
N ASN A 162 10.24 15.51 -19.56
CA ASN A 162 10.15 16.44 -18.43
C ASN A 162 8.72 16.80 -18.04
N MET A 163 7.73 16.55 -18.90
CA MET A 163 6.37 17.02 -18.70
C MET A 163 5.35 15.94 -19.00
N SER A 164 4.42 15.76 -18.08
CA SER A 164 3.26 14.88 -18.24
C SER A 164 2.00 15.48 -17.61
N ALA A 165 0.84 15.04 -18.08
CA ALA A 165 -0.44 15.32 -17.47
C ALA A 165 -1.18 13.99 -17.23
N PHE A 166 -2.03 13.95 -16.20
CA PHE A 166 -2.81 12.76 -15.92
C PHE A 166 -4.26 13.09 -15.59
N VAL A 167 -5.11 12.11 -15.80
CA VAL A 167 -6.47 12.02 -15.28
C VAL A 167 -6.63 10.68 -14.60
N ASP A 168 -7.28 10.69 -13.44
CA ASP A 168 -7.61 9.52 -12.65
C ASP A 168 -9.08 9.57 -12.22
N TYR A 169 -9.76 8.45 -12.36
CA TYR A 169 -11.13 8.27 -11.89
C TYR A 169 -11.21 7.05 -10.98
N LYS A 170 -11.46 7.29 -9.71
CA LYS A 170 -11.69 6.26 -8.70
C LYS A 170 -13.17 5.98 -8.59
N ILE A 171 -13.58 4.79 -9.02
CA ILE A 171 -14.92 4.27 -8.87
C ILE A 171 -15.00 3.58 -7.51
N ASN A 172 -15.61 4.24 -6.54
CA ASN A 172 -15.73 3.72 -5.19
C ASN A 172 -16.64 2.47 -5.17
N GLN A 173 -16.23 1.46 -4.42
CA GLN A 173 -16.94 0.18 -4.29
C GLN A 173 -17.31 -0.11 -2.83
N ILE A 174 -17.22 0.90 -1.95
CA ILE A 174 -17.65 0.79 -0.56
C ILE A 174 -19.18 0.89 -0.51
N ASP A 175 -19.79 0.01 0.25
CA ASP A 175 -21.23 0.02 0.46
C ASP A 175 -21.69 1.26 1.26
N ASP A 176 -22.83 1.85 0.89
CA ASP A 176 -23.35 3.07 1.53
C ASP A 176 -23.72 2.86 3.01
N ASP A 177 -23.97 1.61 3.42
CA ASP A 177 -24.26 1.22 4.81
C ASP A 177 -23.02 0.78 5.59
N ASN A 178 -21.82 1.10 5.11
CA ASN A 178 -20.56 0.77 5.75
C ASN A 178 -20.48 1.32 7.17
N LYS A 179 -20.30 0.42 8.13
CA LYS A 179 -20.34 0.74 9.57
C LYS A 179 -19.14 1.52 10.09
N LEU A 180 -18.09 1.68 9.28
CA LEU A 180 -16.94 2.53 9.60
C LEU A 180 -17.20 4.01 9.28
N GLY A 181 -18.26 4.32 8.53
CA GLY A 181 -18.60 5.68 8.11
C GLY A 181 -17.58 6.29 7.14
N VAL A 182 -16.94 5.44 6.33
CA VAL A 182 -16.06 5.89 5.26
C VAL A 182 -16.88 6.32 4.05
N SER A 183 -16.34 7.26 3.24
CA SER A 183 -17.07 7.76 2.07
C SER A 183 -17.19 6.69 0.99
N SER A 184 -18.35 6.64 0.35
CA SER A 184 -18.65 5.84 -0.85
C SER A 184 -18.60 6.67 -2.15
N ASP A 185 -18.25 7.97 -2.08
CA ASP A 185 -18.19 8.85 -3.24
C ASP A 185 -17.04 8.50 -4.19
N ASP A 186 -17.32 8.63 -5.48
CA ASP A 186 -16.31 8.58 -6.54
C ASP A 186 -15.39 9.81 -6.49
N ILE A 187 -14.17 9.66 -6.99
CA ILE A 187 -13.17 10.75 -7.02
C ILE A 187 -12.61 10.90 -8.42
N VAL A 188 -12.58 12.13 -8.93
CA VAL A 188 -11.84 12.50 -10.14
C VAL A 188 -10.65 13.36 -9.76
N ALA A 189 -9.48 13.02 -10.30
CA ALA A 189 -8.26 13.80 -10.14
C ALA A 189 -7.67 14.17 -11.51
N LEU A 190 -7.16 15.40 -11.59
CA LEU A 190 -6.41 15.92 -12.75
C LEU A 190 -5.11 16.52 -12.24
N GLY A 191 -4.02 16.30 -12.95
CA GLY A 191 -2.75 16.89 -12.56
C GLY A 191 -1.75 16.99 -13.69
N MET A 192 -0.72 17.79 -13.44
CA MET A 192 0.46 17.94 -14.31
C MET A 192 1.72 17.79 -13.49
N THR A 193 2.72 17.15 -14.09
CA THR A 193 4.06 17.03 -13.53
C THR A 193 5.08 17.65 -14.47
N TYR A 194 5.97 18.46 -13.92
CA TYR A 194 7.14 18.98 -14.61
C TYR A 194 8.39 18.67 -13.79
N GLN A 195 9.38 18.05 -14.43
CA GLN A 195 10.69 17.70 -13.85
C GLN A 195 11.79 18.53 -14.55
N PHE A 196 12.63 19.20 -13.76
CA PHE A 196 13.74 20.04 -14.22
C PHE A 196 15.10 19.49 -13.77
#